data_56bb0569949c8a32446aba9f51be1e7f
#
_entry.id   56bb0569949c8a32446aba9f51be1e7f
#
_cell.length_a   1.000
_cell.length_b   1.000
_cell.length_c   1.000
_cell.angle_alpha   90.00
_cell.angle_beta   90.00
_cell.angle_gamma   90.00
#
_symmetry.space_group_name_H-M   'P 1'
#
loop_
_entity.id
_entity.type
_entity.pdbx_description
1 polymer ?
#
loop_
_entity_poly.entity_id
_entity_poly.type
_entity_poly.pdbx_seq_one_letter_code
_entity_poly.pdbx_strand_id
1 'polypeptide(L)'
;APATAGMNPSAAYQREIERGHRQDDAAQRALLPVLDRIHAQLVDRADDGAFTRFLSRYRKVPPVRGLYLHGGVGRGKTFLIDLLHDTLPGERKLRLHFHRFMGRIHEALREVAGEQDPLKLVAQRFAREARLFCLDECFVQDIGDAMILGEFLTHLFEAGATLVTTSNLPPQRLYEHGLQRARFLPAIALIERHCEVIELASAMDYRLRALTQAGVYLSANDAAAESRLARMFDDLAPGELRSDSVLRVHDRDIPLRRLADDQVWFDFAALCEGPRAVADYIEIA
;
A
#
# COMPACT_ATOMS: atom_id res chain seq x y z
N ALA A 1 -16.32 7.60 10.13
CA ALA A 1 -15.25 8.45 9.60
C ALA A 1 -14.03 8.24 10.49
N PRO A 2 -12.82 8.06 9.94
CA PRO A 2 -11.63 7.89 10.75
C PRO A 2 -11.45 9.11 11.66
N ALA A 3 -11.02 8.88 12.91
CA ALA A 3 -10.87 9.88 13.96
C ALA A 3 -9.79 10.97 13.66
N THR A 4 -9.18 10.92 12.47
CA THR A 4 -8.07 11.76 11.99
C THR A 4 -8.48 12.72 10.86
N ALA A 5 -9.72 12.68 10.38
CA ALA A 5 -10.17 13.55 9.30
C ALA A 5 -10.06 15.05 9.70
N GLY A 6 -9.34 15.83 8.89
CA GLY A 6 -9.09 17.25 9.13
C GLY A 6 -7.81 17.58 9.91
N MET A 7 -7.01 16.57 10.28
CA MET A 7 -5.66 16.75 10.82
C MET A 7 -4.64 16.59 9.68
N ASN A 8 -3.46 17.20 9.85
CA ASN A 8 -2.34 16.88 8.98
C ASN A 8 -1.63 15.57 9.42
N PRO A 9 -0.84 14.93 8.56
CA PRO A 9 -0.10 13.71 8.89
C PRO A 9 0.77 13.81 10.14
N SER A 10 1.46 14.94 10.36
CA SER A 10 2.30 15.16 11.55
C SER A 10 1.49 15.12 12.85
N ALA A 11 0.33 15.76 12.88
CA ALA A 11 -0.54 15.76 14.06
C ALA A 11 -1.14 14.36 14.31
N ALA A 12 -1.50 13.63 13.23
CA ALA A 12 -1.97 12.27 13.34
C ALA A 12 -0.87 11.33 13.87
N TYR A 13 0.37 11.46 13.38
CA TYR A 13 1.52 10.71 13.87
C TYR A 13 1.73 10.93 15.38
N GLN A 14 1.77 12.20 15.80
CA GLN A 14 1.97 12.56 17.22
C GLN A 14 0.88 11.94 18.11
N ARG A 15 -0.37 11.94 17.64
CA ARG A 15 -1.49 11.34 18.36
C ARG A 15 -1.36 9.82 18.54
N GLU A 16 -0.82 9.11 17.53
CA GLU A 16 -0.58 7.66 17.63
C GLU A 16 0.54 7.33 18.63
N ILE A 17 1.57 8.18 18.71
CA ILE A 17 2.62 8.07 19.71
C ILE A 17 2.07 8.34 21.13
N GLU A 18 1.28 9.41 21.33
CA GLU A 18 0.69 9.77 22.63
C GLU A 18 -0.28 8.71 23.16
N ARG A 19 -0.96 8.00 22.27
CA ARG A 19 -1.83 6.87 22.60
C ARG A 19 -1.07 5.59 22.95
N GLY A 20 0.23 5.55 22.73
CA GLY A 20 1.05 4.36 22.93
C GLY A 20 0.89 3.27 21.86
N HIS A 21 0.15 3.55 20.78
CA HIS A 21 -0.04 2.60 19.68
C HIS A 21 1.23 2.41 18.87
N ARG A 22 2.13 3.40 18.87
CA ARG A 22 3.40 3.38 18.12
C ARG A 22 4.54 3.94 18.97
N GLN A 23 5.75 3.49 18.66
CA GLN A 23 6.95 4.08 19.19
C GLN A 23 7.43 5.20 18.27
N ASP A 24 7.93 6.27 18.88
CA ASP A 24 8.49 7.38 18.14
C ASP A 24 9.78 6.97 17.39
N ASP A 25 9.85 7.26 16.09
CA ASP A 25 10.96 6.92 15.22
C ASP A 25 11.47 8.17 14.50
N ALA A 26 12.75 8.47 14.70
CA ALA A 26 13.37 9.66 14.10
C ALA A 26 13.37 9.63 12.56
N ALA A 27 13.50 8.45 11.95
CA ALA A 27 13.46 8.31 10.50
C ALA A 27 12.05 8.54 9.94
N GLN A 28 11.01 8.06 10.66
CA GLN A 28 9.63 8.33 10.30
C GLN A 28 9.29 9.82 10.47
N ARG A 29 9.72 10.44 11.59
CA ARG A 29 9.53 11.88 11.82
C ARG A 29 10.14 12.75 10.73
N ALA A 30 11.31 12.38 10.23
CA ALA A 30 11.97 13.12 9.16
C ALA A 30 11.15 13.17 7.85
N LEU A 31 10.21 12.24 7.66
CA LEU A 31 9.31 12.17 6.49
C LEU A 31 8.03 12.97 6.64
N LEU A 32 7.62 13.30 7.87
CA LEU A 32 6.37 14.01 8.13
C LEU A 32 6.23 15.34 7.37
N PRO A 33 7.28 16.18 7.24
CA PRO A 33 7.18 17.40 6.44
C PRO A 33 6.84 17.15 4.96
N VAL A 34 7.30 16.03 4.40
CA VAL A 34 6.97 15.65 3.01
C VAL A 34 5.51 15.23 2.89
N LEU A 35 5.01 14.45 3.86
CA LEU A 35 3.61 14.04 3.91
C LEU A 35 2.68 15.25 4.13
N ASP A 36 3.04 16.16 5.03
CA ASP A 36 2.29 17.40 5.28
C ASP A 36 2.23 18.30 4.04
N ARG A 37 3.34 18.40 3.30
CA ARG A 37 3.38 19.14 2.03
C ARG A 37 2.43 18.53 0.99
N ILE A 38 2.46 17.21 0.81
CA ILE A 38 1.57 16.51 -0.13
C ILE A 38 0.13 16.71 0.29
N HIS A 39 -0.17 16.53 1.58
CA HIS A 39 -1.49 16.71 2.16
C HIS A 39 -2.03 18.13 1.89
N ALA A 40 -1.28 19.17 2.29
CA ALA A 40 -1.69 20.56 2.11
C ALA A 40 -1.97 20.89 0.63
N GLN A 41 -1.07 20.48 -0.29
CA GLN A 41 -1.25 20.73 -1.71
C GLN A 41 -2.46 20.01 -2.33
N LEU A 42 -2.82 18.84 -1.80
CA LEU A 42 -4.02 18.10 -2.25
C LEU A 42 -5.29 18.71 -1.68
N VAL A 43 -5.27 19.20 -0.43
CA VAL A 43 -6.39 19.92 0.20
C VAL A 43 -6.65 21.24 -0.53
N ASP A 44 -5.64 22.06 -0.75
CA ASP A 44 -5.77 23.35 -1.47
C ASP A 44 -6.41 23.16 -2.85
N ARG A 45 -6.03 22.08 -3.55
CA ARG A 45 -6.63 21.75 -4.86
C ARG A 45 -8.06 21.19 -4.78
N ALA A 46 -8.47 20.64 -3.64
CA ALA A 46 -9.83 20.16 -3.44
C ALA A 46 -10.79 21.35 -3.22
N ASP A 47 -10.30 22.40 -2.56
CA ASP A 47 -11.05 23.64 -2.27
C ASP A 47 -11.18 24.57 -3.48
N ASP A 48 -10.40 24.34 -4.55
CA ASP A 48 -10.57 25.03 -5.83
C ASP A 48 -11.98 24.79 -6.38
N GLY A 49 -12.86 25.74 -6.14
CA GLY A 49 -14.30 25.67 -6.37
C GLY A 49 -14.71 25.39 -7.84
N ALA A 50 -16.02 25.29 -8.09
CA ALA A 50 -16.62 24.98 -9.39
C ALA A 50 -16.09 25.83 -10.56
N PHE A 51 -15.67 27.06 -10.29
CA PHE A 51 -15.13 27.99 -11.30
C PHE A 51 -13.73 27.57 -11.78
N THR A 52 -12.85 27.14 -10.89
CA THR A 52 -11.53 26.63 -11.23
C THR A 52 -11.64 25.25 -11.92
N ARG A 53 -12.63 24.45 -11.58
CA ARG A 53 -13.00 23.21 -12.27
C ARG A 53 -13.43 23.45 -13.73
N PHE A 54 -14.12 24.55 -14.01
CA PHE A 54 -14.49 24.94 -15.36
C PHE A 54 -13.28 25.40 -16.19
N LEU A 55 -12.38 26.17 -15.59
CA LEU A 55 -11.11 26.60 -16.20
C LEU A 55 -10.10 25.46 -16.36
N SER A 56 -10.07 24.49 -15.44
CA SER A 56 -9.18 23.32 -15.51
C SER A 56 -9.52 22.36 -16.65
N ARG A 57 -10.73 22.48 -17.23
CA ARG A 57 -11.10 21.77 -18.47
C ARG A 57 -10.25 22.21 -19.66
N TYR A 58 -9.65 23.40 -19.58
CA TYR A 58 -8.79 24.00 -20.60
C TYR A 58 -7.31 24.11 -20.18
N ARG A 59 -6.99 23.85 -18.92
CA ARG A 59 -5.61 23.90 -18.41
C ARG A 59 -5.26 22.56 -17.76
N LYS A 60 -4.26 21.86 -18.30
CA LYS A 60 -3.66 20.68 -17.65
C LYS A 60 -3.13 21.10 -16.27
N VAL A 61 -3.76 20.64 -15.20
CA VAL A 61 -3.27 20.87 -13.83
C VAL A 61 -2.15 19.85 -13.60
N PRO A 62 -0.90 20.28 -13.35
CA PRO A 62 0.18 19.33 -13.10
C PRO A 62 -0.11 18.52 -11.83
N PRO A 63 0.31 17.26 -11.73
CA PRO A 63 0.15 16.49 -10.49
C PRO A 63 0.89 17.15 -9.32
N VAL A 64 0.43 16.92 -8.10
CA VAL A 64 1.25 17.16 -6.90
C VAL A 64 2.42 16.20 -6.95
N ARG A 65 3.64 16.67 -6.65
CA ARG A 65 4.78 15.78 -6.54
C ARG A 65 4.57 14.85 -5.37
N GLY A 66 4.41 13.55 -5.67
CA GLY A 66 4.12 12.51 -4.72
C GLY A 66 5.35 11.99 -3.98
N LEU A 67 5.29 10.73 -3.53
CA LEU A 67 6.34 10.09 -2.75
C LEU A 67 6.56 8.65 -3.23
N TYR A 68 7.79 8.27 -3.44
CA TYR A 68 8.24 6.89 -3.57
C TYR A 68 9.10 6.54 -2.36
N LEU A 69 8.51 5.81 -1.42
CA LEU A 69 9.15 5.46 -0.15
C LEU A 69 9.70 4.05 -0.22
N HIS A 70 11.02 3.89 -0.18
CA HIS A 70 11.63 2.56 -0.21
C HIS A 70 12.45 2.27 1.05
N GLY A 71 12.79 0.99 1.24
CA GLY A 71 13.57 0.52 2.37
C GLY A 71 13.18 -0.88 2.80
N GLY A 72 13.89 -1.45 3.75
CA GLY A 72 13.66 -2.81 4.25
C GLY A 72 12.25 -3.03 4.80
N VAL A 73 11.89 -4.29 4.94
CA VAL A 73 10.61 -4.74 5.53
C VAL A 73 10.55 -4.33 7.01
N GLY A 74 9.36 -4.06 7.55
CA GLY A 74 9.16 -3.74 8.97
C GLY A 74 9.50 -2.31 9.38
N ARG A 75 9.77 -1.41 8.42
CA ARG A 75 10.17 -0.02 8.68
C ARG A 75 9.01 0.95 8.94
N GLY A 76 7.77 0.48 8.83
CA GLY A 76 6.58 1.34 9.00
C GLY A 76 6.22 2.17 7.77
N LYS A 77 6.67 1.78 6.57
CA LYS A 77 6.32 2.47 5.31
C LYS A 77 4.82 2.56 5.10
N THR A 78 4.11 1.44 5.27
CA THR A 78 2.65 1.33 5.15
C THR A 78 1.96 2.31 6.09
N PHE A 79 2.36 2.36 7.37
CA PHE A 79 1.81 3.28 8.36
C PHE A 79 1.92 4.76 7.93
N LEU A 80 3.07 5.17 7.38
CA LEU A 80 3.25 6.55 6.92
C LEU A 80 2.33 6.90 5.74
N ILE A 81 2.08 5.94 4.83
CA ILE A 81 1.12 6.13 3.74
C ILE A 81 -0.31 6.16 4.28
N ASP A 82 -0.65 5.33 5.25
CA ASP A 82 -1.96 5.31 5.89
C ASP A 82 -2.24 6.65 6.58
N LEU A 83 -1.27 7.23 7.28
CA LEU A 83 -1.40 8.57 7.86
C LEU A 83 -1.80 9.61 6.81
N LEU A 84 -1.13 9.63 5.65
CA LEU A 84 -1.48 10.56 4.57
C LEU A 84 -2.87 10.28 4.00
N HIS A 85 -3.17 9.01 3.72
CA HIS A 85 -4.44 8.61 3.16
C HIS A 85 -5.60 8.95 4.09
N ASP A 86 -5.49 8.65 5.39
CA ASP A 86 -6.60 8.77 6.34
C ASP A 86 -6.83 10.20 6.79
N THR A 87 -5.79 11.04 6.80
CA THR A 87 -5.91 12.47 7.13
C THR A 87 -6.46 13.29 5.99
N LEU A 88 -6.25 12.87 4.73
CA LEU A 88 -6.74 13.61 3.57
C LEU A 88 -8.28 13.57 3.52
N PRO A 89 -8.97 14.72 3.46
CA PRO A 89 -10.42 14.77 3.39
C PRO A 89 -10.95 14.33 2.01
N GLY A 90 -12.19 13.82 1.98
CA GLY A 90 -12.91 13.45 0.76
C GLY A 90 -12.63 12.03 0.27
N GLU A 91 -13.39 11.62 -0.76
CA GLU A 91 -13.45 10.25 -1.28
C GLU A 91 -12.50 10.00 -2.47
N ARG A 92 -11.90 11.07 -3.04
CA ARG A 92 -11.07 10.95 -4.25
C ARG A 92 -9.65 10.52 -3.95
N LYS A 93 -9.51 9.44 -3.21
CA LYS A 93 -8.25 8.80 -2.83
C LYS A 93 -8.40 7.30 -2.94
N LEU A 94 -7.39 6.62 -3.47
CA LEU A 94 -7.37 5.18 -3.66
C LEU A 94 -6.20 4.59 -2.89
N ARG A 95 -6.47 3.56 -2.08
CA ARG A 95 -5.49 2.82 -1.30
C ARG A 95 -5.55 1.35 -1.68
N LEU A 96 -4.49 0.82 -2.28
CA LEU A 96 -4.41 -0.57 -2.74
C LEU A 96 -2.98 -1.11 -2.65
N HIS A 97 -2.84 -2.42 -2.54
CA HIS A 97 -1.60 -3.10 -2.89
C HIS A 97 -1.35 -3.02 -4.40
N PHE A 98 -0.08 -2.92 -4.79
CA PHE A 98 0.30 -2.73 -6.19
C PHE A 98 -0.24 -3.83 -7.12
N HIS A 99 -0.20 -5.08 -6.71
CA HIS A 99 -0.72 -6.18 -7.54
C HIS A 99 -2.24 -6.10 -7.75
N ARG A 100 -3.02 -5.67 -6.74
CA ARG A 100 -4.47 -5.44 -6.89
C ARG A 100 -4.76 -4.25 -7.82
N PHE A 101 -3.91 -3.23 -7.75
CA PHE A 101 -3.98 -2.09 -8.66
C PHE A 101 -3.74 -2.53 -10.11
N MET A 102 -2.70 -3.35 -10.37
CA MET A 102 -2.44 -3.92 -11.71
C MET A 102 -3.60 -4.81 -12.17
N GLY A 103 -4.14 -5.64 -11.30
CA GLY A 103 -5.33 -6.45 -11.59
C GLY A 103 -6.53 -5.62 -12.06
N ARG A 104 -6.81 -4.48 -11.41
CA ARG A 104 -7.85 -3.54 -11.82
C ARG A 104 -7.57 -2.89 -13.18
N ILE A 105 -6.31 -2.57 -13.48
CA ILE A 105 -5.93 -2.05 -14.80
C ILE A 105 -6.20 -3.11 -15.89
N HIS A 106 -5.77 -4.35 -15.66
CA HIS A 106 -6.01 -5.44 -16.61
C HIS A 106 -7.51 -5.70 -16.83
N GLU A 107 -8.32 -5.64 -15.80
CA GLU A 107 -9.77 -5.77 -15.92
C GLU A 107 -10.38 -4.64 -16.74
N ALA A 108 -10.02 -3.38 -16.40
CA ALA A 108 -10.50 -2.22 -17.14
C ALA A 108 -10.06 -2.20 -18.60
N LEU A 109 -8.85 -2.72 -18.92
CA LEU A 109 -8.39 -2.87 -20.30
C LEU A 109 -9.20 -3.89 -21.09
N ARG A 110 -9.67 -4.97 -20.45
CA ARG A 110 -10.57 -5.94 -21.09
C ARG A 110 -11.92 -5.33 -21.45
N GLU A 111 -12.44 -4.42 -20.60
CA GLU A 111 -13.70 -3.72 -20.83
C GLU A 111 -13.62 -2.77 -22.04
N VAL A 112 -12.46 -2.20 -22.32
CA VAL A 112 -12.24 -1.26 -23.45
C VAL A 112 -11.47 -1.89 -24.60
N ALA A 113 -11.47 -3.22 -24.70
CA ALA A 113 -10.81 -3.94 -25.79
C ALA A 113 -11.41 -3.55 -27.14
N GLY A 114 -10.54 -3.10 -28.05
CA GLY A 114 -10.95 -2.61 -29.39
C GLY A 114 -11.14 -1.09 -29.50
N GLU A 115 -11.12 -0.37 -28.40
CA GLU A 115 -11.12 1.09 -28.42
C GLU A 115 -9.75 1.65 -28.84
N GLN A 116 -9.75 2.88 -29.35
CA GLN A 116 -8.52 3.61 -29.64
C GLN A 116 -7.86 4.09 -28.34
N ASP A 117 -6.56 3.89 -28.18
CA ASP A 117 -5.78 4.27 -26.98
C ASP A 117 -6.35 3.74 -25.66
N PRO A 118 -6.53 2.42 -25.49
CA PRO A 118 -7.23 1.84 -24.35
C PRO A 118 -6.58 2.19 -23.02
N LEU A 119 -5.24 2.24 -22.91
CA LEU A 119 -4.52 2.64 -21.69
C LEU A 119 -4.82 4.08 -21.28
N LYS A 120 -4.95 4.98 -22.24
CA LYS A 120 -5.33 6.38 -21.97
C LYS A 120 -6.75 6.47 -21.41
N LEU A 121 -7.69 5.72 -21.99
CA LEU A 121 -9.08 5.67 -21.51
C LEU A 121 -9.14 5.15 -20.07
N VAL A 122 -8.44 4.07 -19.79
CA VAL A 122 -8.35 3.48 -18.45
C VAL A 122 -7.72 4.47 -17.47
N ALA A 123 -6.57 5.06 -17.79
CA ALA A 123 -5.90 6.04 -16.93
C ALA A 123 -6.79 7.26 -16.62
N GLN A 124 -7.54 7.76 -17.63
CA GLN A 124 -8.49 8.84 -17.42
C GLN A 124 -9.65 8.44 -16.50
N ARG A 125 -10.14 7.19 -16.61
CA ARG A 125 -11.17 6.64 -15.70
C ARG A 125 -10.67 6.62 -14.27
N PHE A 126 -9.45 6.12 -14.02
CA PHE A 126 -8.82 6.09 -12.71
C PHE A 126 -8.60 7.52 -12.15
N ALA A 127 -8.13 8.46 -12.96
CA ALA A 127 -7.94 9.85 -12.54
C ALA A 127 -9.26 10.59 -12.21
N ARG A 128 -10.41 10.14 -12.75
CA ARG A 128 -11.74 10.62 -12.33
C ARG A 128 -12.14 10.03 -10.98
N GLU A 129 -11.81 8.78 -10.71
CA GLU A 129 -12.08 8.10 -9.46
C GLU A 129 -11.25 8.68 -8.31
N ALA A 130 -9.95 8.84 -8.51
CA ALA A 130 -9.07 9.35 -7.46
C ALA A 130 -8.07 10.40 -7.96
N ARG A 131 -7.68 11.30 -7.07
CA ARG A 131 -6.58 12.25 -7.27
C ARG A 131 -5.30 11.80 -6.59
N LEU A 132 -5.42 11.02 -5.51
CA LEU A 132 -4.32 10.41 -4.78
C LEU A 132 -4.40 8.90 -4.94
N PHE A 133 -3.30 8.32 -5.40
CA PHE A 133 -3.08 6.87 -5.47
C PHE A 133 -2.02 6.49 -4.45
N CYS A 134 -2.43 5.78 -3.41
CA CYS A 134 -1.55 5.19 -2.41
C CYS A 134 -1.40 3.71 -2.73
N LEU A 135 -0.22 3.31 -3.21
CA LEU A 135 0.06 1.93 -3.60
C LEU A 135 1.11 1.31 -2.70
N ASP A 136 0.77 0.19 -2.06
CA ASP A 136 1.73 -0.56 -1.28
C ASP A 136 2.48 -1.58 -2.10
N GLU A 137 3.71 -1.81 -1.68
CA GLU A 137 4.56 -2.88 -2.18
C GLU A 137 4.73 -2.87 -3.69
N CYS A 138 5.08 -1.70 -4.24
CA CYS A 138 5.38 -1.58 -5.66
C CYS A 138 6.54 -2.53 -6.05
N PHE A 139 6.17 -3.60 -6.74
CA PHE A 139 7.09 -4.63 -7.18
C PHE A 139 6.63 -5.20 -8.52
N VAL A 140 7.39 -5.00 -9.57
CA VAL A 140 7.08 -5.42 -10.93
C VAL A 140 7.87 -6.67 -11.27
N GLN A 141 7.18 -7.77 -11.56
CA GLN A 141 7.78 -9.06 -11.91
C GLN A 141 7.46 -9.48 -13.34
N ASP A 142 6.26 -9.19 -13.79
CA ASP A 142 5.73 -9.62 -15.05
C ASP A 142 6.00 -8.62 -16.17
N ILE A 143 6.27 -9.13 -17.37
CA ILE A 143 6.54 -8.28 -18.55
C ILE A 143 5.28 -7.52 -18.99
N GLY A 144 4.10 -8.12 -18.83
CA GLY A 144 2.84 -7.47 -19.17
C GLY A 144 2.61 -6.24 -18.30
N ASP A 145 2.79 -6.38 -16.97
CA ASP A 145 2.71 -5.28 -16.02
C ASP A 145 3.75 -4.20 -16.33
N ALA A 146 4.99 -4.60 -16.62
CA ALA A 146 6.06 -3.66 -16.94
C ALA A 146 5.75 -2.82 -18.19
N MET A 147 5.18 -3.42 -19.22
CA MET A 147 4.84 -2.72 -20.47
C MET A 147 3.65 -1.77 -20.29
N ILE A 148 2.65 -2.19 -19.54
CA ILE A 148 1.43 -1.40 -19.29
C ILE A 148 1.73 -0.21 -18.37
N LEU A 149 2.51 -0.43 -17.33
CA LEU A 149 2.70 0.55 -16.25
C LEU A 149 3.29 1.87 -16.75
N GLY A 150 4.25 1.83 -17.66
CA GLY A 150 4.90 3.05 -18.18
C GLY A 150 3.92 3.97 -18.90
N GLU A 151 3.15 3.42 -19.83
CA GLU A 151 2.15 4.17 -20.59
C GLU A 151 0.99 4.61 -19.70
N PHE A 152 0.51 3.73 -18.84
CA PHE A 152 -0.53 4.06 -17.88
C PHE A 152 -0.14 5.22 -16.98
N LEU A 153 1.07 5.20 -16.38
CA LEU A 153 1.57 6.28 -15.53
C LEU A 153 1.71 7.60 -16.29
N THR A 154 2.12 7.57 -17.57
CA THR A 154 2.16 8.76 -18.41
C THR A 154 0.80 9.45 -18.43
N HIS A 155 -0.24 8.72 -18.79
CA HIS A 155 -1.59 9.27 -18.88
C HIS A 155 -2.20 9.63 -17.53
N LEU A 156 -1.86 8.87 -16.47
CA LEU A 156 -2.31 9.15 -15.11
C LEU A 156 -1.76 10.49 -14.60
N PHE A 157 -0.46 10.74 -14.78
CA PHE A 157 0.18 12.00 -14.40
C PHE A 157 -0.28 13.17 -15.29
N GLU A 158 -0.47 12.95 -16.59
CA GLU A 158 -1.06 13.95 -17.50
C GLU A 158 -2.47 14.37 -17.07
N ALA A 159 -3.22 13.46 -16.48
CA ALA A 159 -4.54 13.74 -15.91
C ALA A 159 -4.49 14.40 -14.52
N GLY A 160 -3.30 14.68 -13.99
CA GLY A 160 -3.10 15.42 -12.73
C GLY A 160 -3.19 14.57 -11.47
N ALA A 161 -3.15 13.25 -11.58
CA ALA A 161 -3.16 12.34 -10.43
C ALA A 161 -1.80 12.30 -9.72
N THR A 162 -1.82 12.14 -8.41
CA THR A 162 -0.64 12.06 -7.54
C THR A 162 -0.42 10.62 -7.11
N LEU A 163 0.82 10.15 -7.19
CA LEU A 163 1.23 8.82 -6.77
C LEU A 163 2.03 8.89 -5.47
N VAL A 164 1.62 8.10 -4.48
CA VAL A 164 2.40 7.81 -3.28
C VAL A 164 2.53 6.30 -3.17
N THR A 165 3.74 5.79 -3.13
CA THR A 165 3.93 4.33 -3.17
C THR A 165 5.07 3.89 -2.26
N THR A 166 4.93 2.66 -1.71
CA THR A 166 6.02 1.99 -1.00
C THR A 166 6.66 0.91 -1.87
N SER A 167 7.91 0.63 -1.60
CA SER A 167 8.64 -0.50 -2.17
C SER A 167 9.75 -0.99 -1.21
N ASN A 168 10.25 -2.18 -1.42
CA ASN A 168 11.47 -2.66 -0.77
C ASN A 168 12.72 -2.32 -1.59
N LEU A 169 12.54 -1.86 -2.83
CA LEU A 169 13.60 -1.54 -3.77
C LEU A 169 13.55 -0.06 -4.18
N PRO A 170 14.69 0.60 -4.42
CA PRO A 170 14.69 1.90 -5.07
C PRO A 170 14.16 1.79 -6.52
N PRO A 171 13.64 2.89 -7.10
CA PRO A 171 13.03 2.86 -8.45
C PRO A 171 13.96 2.25 -9.50
N GLN A 172 15.26 2.53 -9.43
CA GLN A 172 16.26 2.05 -10.38
C GLN A 172 16.41 0.52 -10.39
N ARG A 173 16.03 -0.15 -9.29
CA ARG A 173 16.07 -1.60 -9.16
C ARG A 173 14.73 -2.29 -9.44
N LEU A 174 13.67 -1.52 -9.70
CA LEU A 174 12.42 -2.10 -10.16
C LEU A 174 12.64 -2.83 -11.48
N TYR A 175 12.14 -4.06 -11.57
CA TYR A 175 12.23 -4.91 -12.75
C TYR A 175 13.68 -5.09 -13.26
N GLU A 176 14.67 -5.13 -12.33
CA GLU A 176 16.11 -5.13 -12.64
C GLU A 176 16.53 -6.29 -13.55
N HIS A 177 15.96 -7.47 -13.32
CA HIS A 177 16.27 -8.69 -14.09
C HIS A 177 15.16 -9.05 -15.09
N GLY A 178 14.23 -8.12 -15.34
CA GLY A 178 13.09 -8.37 -16.20
C GLY A 178 13.43 -8.38 -17.69
N LEU A 179 12.68 -9.19 -18.43
CA LEU A 179 12.81 -9.28 -19.88
C LEU A 179 12.43 -7.93 -20.54
N GLN A 180 13.26 -7.49 -21.50
CA GLN A 180 13.09 -6.19 -22.18
C GLN A 180 13.05 -4.98 -21.23
N ARG A 181 13.84 -5.00 -20.17
CA ARG A 181 13.91 -3.95 -19.15
C ARG A 181 14.04 -2.53 -19.74
N ALA A 182 14.71 -2.37 -20.86
CA ALA A 182 14.86 -1.07 -21.54
C ALA A 182 13.50 -0.39 -21.81
N ARG A 183 12.44 -1.15 -22.03
CA ARG A 183 11.08 -0.61 -22.21
C ARG A 183 10.43 -0.16 -20.90
N PHE A 184 10.92 -0.62 -19.77
CA PHE A 184 10.44 -0.20 -18.46
C PHE A 184 11.15 1.04 -17.91
N LEU A 185 12.34 1.38 -18.41
CA LEU A 185 13.09 2.57 -17.95
C LEU A 185 12.29 3.88 -18.03
N PRO A 186 11.42 4.11 -19.04
CA PRO A 186 10.56 5.29 -19.05
C PRO A 186 9.61 5.36 -17.84
N ALA A 187 9.08 4.23 -17.35
CA ALA A 187 8.25 4.17 -16.14
C ALA A 187 9.03 4.60 -14.90
N ILE A 188 10.28 4.12 -14.77
CA ILE A 188 11.18 4.55 -13.68
C ILE A 188 11.42 6.06 -13.74
N ALA A 189 11.74 6.61 -14.92
CA ALA A 189 11.96 8.04 -15.10
C ALA A 189 10.71 8.88 -14.76
N LEU A 190 9.52 8.39 -15.04
CA LEU A 190 8.26 9.02 -14.65
C LEU A 190 8.09 9.03 -13.13
N ILE A 191 8.36 7.92 -12.46
CA ILE A 191 8.31 7.82 -10.99
C ILE A 191 9.28 8.83 -10.38
N GLU A 192 10.54 8.88 -10.82
CA GLU A 192 11.55 9.80 -10.31
C GLU A 192 11.19 11.28 -10.56
N ARG A 193 10.56 11.56 -11.69
CA ARG A 193 10.11 12.92 -12.04
C ARG A 193 8.93 13.39 -11.20
N HIS A 194 7.96 12.50 -10.96
CA HIS A 194 6.68 12.87 -10.34
C HIS A 194 6.61 12.53 -8.86
N CYS A 195 7.56 11.75 -8.33
CA CYS A 195 7.67 11.43 -6.91
C CYS A 195 8.98 11.95 -6.33
N GLU A 196 8.96 12.26 -5.06
CA GLU A 196 10.17 12.40 -4.26
C GLU A 196 10.60 11.00 -3.82
N VAL A 197 11.81 10.58 -4.17
CA VAL A 197 12.32 9.25 -3.84
C VAL A 197 13.07 9.34 -2.53
N ILE A 198 12.59 8.63 -1.51
CA ILE A 198 13.18 8.68 -0.17
C ILE A 198 13.39 7.24 0.34
N GLU A 199 14.59 7.00 0.88
CA GLU A 199 14.89 5.77 1.60
C GLU A 199 14.52 5.91 3.08
N LEU A 200 13.66 5.04 3.58
CA LEU A 200 13.39 4.93 5.01
C LEU A 200 14.43 4.01 5.65
N ALA A 201 15.55 4.59 6.00
CA ALA A 201 16.63 3.93 6.73
C ALA A 201 16.33 3.97 8.22
N SER A 202 15.87 2.86 8.81
CA SER A 202 15.78 2.70 10.26
C SER A 202 16.79 1.67 10.73
N ALA A 203 17.42 1.92 11.86
CA ALA A 203 18.38 0.97 12.45
C ALA A 203 17.71 -0.32 12.96
N MET A 204 16.38 -0.36 13.06
CA MET A 204 15.67 -1.46 13.70
C MET A 204 14.41 -1.88 12.92
N ASP A 205 14.31 -3.16 12.62
CA ASP A 205 13.11 -3.80 12.13
C ASP A 205 12.20 -4.13 13.32
N TYR A 206 11.10 -3.41 13.48
CA TYR A 206 10.16 -3.58 14.61
C TYR A 206 9.54 -4.99 14.66
N ARG A 207 9.28 -5.60 13.49
CA ARG A 207 8.80 -7.00 13.46
C ARG A 207 9.88 -7.98 13.92
N LEU A 208 11.11 -7.76 13.48
CA LEU A 208 12.24 -8.58 13.95
C LEU A 208 12.43 -8.44 15.47
N ARG A 209 12.18 -7.27 16.03
CA ARG A 209 12.25 -7.03 17.49
C ARG A 209 11.16 -7.81 18.23
N ALA A 210 9.91 -7.74 17.79
CA ALA A 210 8.81 -8.51 18.35
C ALA A 210 9.05 -10.02 18.21
N LEU A 211 9.49 -10.48 17.03
CA LEU A 211 9.83 -11.86 16.76
C LEU A 211 11.06 -12.33 17.55
N THR A 212 12.09 -11.52 17.72
CA THR A 212 13.29 -11.86 18.50
C THR A 212 12.96 -11.97 19.99
N GLN A 213 12.09 -11.10 20.49
CA GLN A 213 11.60 -11.16 21.88
C GLN A 213 10.68 -12.38 22.11
N ALA A 214 9.94 -12.80 21.09
CA ALA A 214 8.98 -13.89 21.19
C ALA A 214 9.59 -15.29 20.96
N GLY A 215 10.81 -15.42 20.44
CA GLY A 215 11.42 -16.70 20.07
C GLY A 215 10.68 -17.35 18.92
N VAL A 216 11.00 -16.97 17.68
CA VAL A 216 10.25 -17.24 16.43
C VAL A 216 10.05 -18.71 16.08
N TYR A 217 10.94 -19.57 16.54
CA TYR A 217 10.84 -21.01 16.29
C TYR A 217 10.50 -21.74 17.57
N LEU A 218 9.26 -22.18 17.67
CA LEU A 218 8.81 -23.10 18.72
C LEU A 218 8.86 -24.52 18.16
N SER A 219 9.56 -25.41 18.84
CA SER A 219 9.57 -26.83 18.45
C SER A 219 8.18 -27.43 18.66
N ALA A 220 7.69 -28.19 17.70
CA ALA A 220 6.42 -28.94 17.83
C ALA A 220 6.40 -29.92 19.02
N ASN A 221 7.56 -30.27 19.56
CA ASN A 221 7.71 -31.14 20.71
C ASN A 221 7.80 -30.38 22.05
N ASP A 222 7.73 -29.05 22.04
CA ASP A 222 7.72 -28.25 23.27
C ASP A 222 6.29 -28.20 23.83
N ALA A 223 6.06 -28.84 24.96
CA ALA A 223 4.76 -28.83 25.63
C ALA A 223 4.26 -27.42 26.00
N ALA A 224 5.15 -26.44 26.07
CA ALA A 224 4.80 -25.04 26.30
C ALA A 224 4.58 -24.24 25.01
N ALA A 225 4.84 -24.81 23.83
CA ALA A 225 4.78 -24.10 22.55
C ALA A 225 3.39 -23.50 22.28
N GLU A 226 2.34 -24.26 22.53
CA GLU A 226 0.97 -23.82 22.31
C GLU A 226 0.57 -22.64 23.22
N SER A 227 0.97 -22.70 24.49
CA SER A 227 0.73 -21.61 25.45
C SER A 227 1.53 -20.35 25.12
N ARG A 228 2.71 -20.51 24.51
CA ARG A 228 3.52 -19.38 24.04
C ARG A 228 2.93 -18.75 22.78
N LEU A 229 2.48 -19.58 21.82
CA LEU A 229 1.78 -19.12 20.62
C LEU A 229 0.48 -18.38 20.97
N ALA A 230 -0.28 -18.89 21.95
CA ALA A 230 -1.50 -18.22 22.41
C ALA A 230 -1.21 -16.84 22.98
N ARG A 231 -0.19 -16.70 23.82
CA ARG A 231 0.23 -15.39 24.36
C ARG A 231 0.72 -14.46 23.27
N MET A 232 1.52 -14.97 22.31
CA MET A 232 1.97 -14.17 21.17
C MET A 232 0.79 -13.67 20.32
N PHE A 233 -0.22 -14.51 20.12
CA PHE A 233 -1.44 -14.11 19.41
C PHE A 233 -2.19 -13.01 20.16
N ASP A 234 -2.34 -13.14 21.48
CA ASP A 234 -3.00 -12.12 22.32
C ASP A 234 -2.22 -10.80 22.34
N ASP A 235 -0.89 -10.85 22.32
CA ASP A 235 -0.02 -9.66 22.26
C ASP A 235 -0.07 -8.95 20.88
N LEU A 236 -0.27 -9.71 19.79
CA LEU A 236 -0.31 -9.19 18.42
C LEU A 236 -1.70 -8.72 18.00
N ALA A 237 -2.73 -9.28 18.57
CA ALA A 237 -4.14 -8.99 18.28
C ALA A 237 -4.92 -8.78 19.59
N PRO A 238 -4.79 -7.61 20.24
CA PRO A 238 -5.46 -7.29 21.50
C PRO A 238 -6.98 -7.07 21.36
N GLY A 239 -7.51 -7.10 20.14
CA GLY A 239 -8.93 -6.95 19.86
C GLY A 239 -9.80 -8.12 20.29
N GLU A 240 -11.10 -8.00 20.12
CA GLU A 240 -12.03 -9.07 20.44
C GLU A 240 -11.85 -10.28 19.53
N LEU A 241 -11.77 -11.47 20.12
CA LEU A 241 -11.75 -12.74 19.40
C LEU A 241 -13.06 -12.91 18.62
N ARG A 242 -12.95 -13.14 17.32
CA ARG A 242 -14.11 -13.51 16.50
C ARG A 242 -14.45 -14.98 16.73
N SER A 243 -15.76 -15.27 16.72
CA SER A 243 -16.26 -16.64 16.91
C SER A 243 -16.16 -17.51 15.65
N ASP A 244 -15.62 -16.98 14.57
CA ASP A 244 -15.49 -17.71 13.30
C ASP A 244 -14.51 -18.87 13.47
N SER A 245 -14.89 -20.04 13.00
CA SER A 245 -14.06 -21.24 12.99
C SER A 245 -13.46 -21.54 11.61
N VAL A 246 -13.83 -20.77 10.60
CA VAL A 246 -13.38 -20.88 9.21
C VAL A 246 -13.17 -19.52 8.60
N LEU A 247 -12.11 -19.40 7.80
CA LEU A 247 -11.89 -18.25 6.92
C LEU A 247 -12.28 -18.64 5.50
N ARG A 248 -13.16 -17.87 4.87
CA ARG A 248 -13.55 -18.10 3.49
C ARG A 248 -12.64 -17.33 2.54
N VAL A 249 -11.92 -18.06 1.69
CA VAL A 249 -10.99 -17.52 0.70
C VAL A 249 -11.34 -18.11 -0.67
N HIS A 250 -11.70 -17.31 -1.67
CA HIS A 250 -12.09 -17.72 -3.02
C HIS A 250 -13.04 -18.92 -2.97
N ASP A 251 -14.16 -18.96 -2.52
CA ASP A 251 -15.12 -20.10 -2.43
C ASP A 251 -14.64 -21.35 -1.68
N ARG A 252 -13.57 -21.22 -0.87
CA ARG A 252 -13.03 -22.31 -0.04
C ARG A 252 -13.06 -21.92 1.43
N ASP A 253 -13.49 -22.83 2.27
CA ASP A 253 -13.49 -22.67 3.71
C ASP A 253 -12.20 -23.26 4.29
N ILE A 254 -11.41 -22.43 4.98
CA ILE A 254 -10.16 -22.82 5.64
C ILE A 254 -10.40 -22.81 7.14
N PRO A 255 -10.31 -23.99 7.80
CA PRO A 255 -10.43 -24.05 9.25
C PRO A 255 -9.34 -23.23 9.94
N LEU A 256 -9.72 -22.46 10.94
CA LEU A 256 -8.81 -21.65 11.75
C LEU A 256 -9.00 -21.93 13.24
N ARG A 257 -7.97 -21.67 14.04
CA ARG A 257 -8.01 -21.78 15.49
C ARG A 257 -8.48 -20.51 16.15
N ARG A 258 -8.00 -19.36 15.69
CA ARG A 258 -8.31 -18.05 16.26
C ARG A 258 -8.25 -16.97 15.19
N LEU A 259 -9.12 -15.98 15.31
CA LEU A 259 -9.16 -14.79 14.48
C LEU A 259 -9.43 -13.58 15.39
N ALA A 260 -8.58 -12.56 15.32
CA ALA A 260 -8.78 -11.28 15.99
C ALA A 260 -8.07 -10.19 15.20
N ASP A 261 -8.70 -9.05 15.04
CA ASP A 261 -8.24 -7.95 14.19
C ASP A 261 -7.85 -8.46 12.78
N ASP A 262 -6.62 -8.21 12.35
CA ASP A 262 -6.04 -8.69 11.08
C ASP A 262 -5.14 -9.93 11.28
N GLN A 263 -5.22 -10.58 12.45
CA GLN A 263 -4.41 -11.76 12.78
C GLN A 263 -5.25 -13.02 12.74
N VAL A 264 -4.72 -14.04 12.08
CA VAL A 264 -5.35 -15.35 12.01
C VAL A 264 -4.36 -16.44 12.40
N TRP A 265 -4.81 -17.38 13.23
CA TRP A 265 -4.05 -18.54 13.65
C TRP A 265 -4.62 -19.81 13.02
N PHE A 266 -3.84 -20.46 12.18
CA PHE A 266 -4.19 -21.72 11.55
C PHE A 266 -3.38 -22.88 12.12
N ASP A 267 -3.92 -24.10 11.99
CA ASP A 267 -3.11 -25.29 12.03
C ASP A 267 -2.32 -25.42 10.72
N PHE A 268 -1.08 -25.88 10.81
CA PHE A 268 -0.20 -26.08 9.65
C PHE A 268 -0.86 -26.97 8.59
N ALA A 269 -1.46 -28.08 9.00
CA ALA A 269 -2.15 -29.00 8.10
C ALA A 269 -3.32 -28.33 7.37
N ALA A 270 -4.13 -27.54 8.08
CA ALA A 270 -5.26 -26.81 7.50
C ALA A 270 -4.83 -25.79 6.44
N LEU A 271 -3.67 -25.16 6.65
CA LEU A 271 -3.15 -24.14 5.74
C LEU A 271 -2.34 -24.74 4.59
N CYS A 272 -1.49 -25.76 4.85
CA CYS A 272 -0.43 -26.20 3.94
C CYS A 272 -0.66 -27.55 3.27
N GLU A 273 -1.50 -28.44 3.82
CA GLU A 273 -1.69 -29.81 3.28
C GLU A 273 -2.86 -29.93 2.28
N GLY A 274 -3.62 -28.86 2.08
CA GLY A 274 -4.75 -28.84 1.14
C GLY A 274 -4.35 -28.34 -0.27
N PRO A 275 -5.22 -28.53 -1.27
CA PRO A 275 -5.01 -28.00 -2.62
C PRO A 275 -5.19 -26.47 -2.60
N ARG A 276 -4.09 -25.74 -2.49
CA ARG A 276 -4.05 -24.27 -2.43
C ARG A 276 -3.28 -23.70 -3.60
N ALA A 277 -3.77 -22.59 -4.12
CA ALA A 277 -3.08 -21.78 -5.11
C ALA A 277 -2.32 -20.63 -4.44
N VAL A 278 -1.34 -20.07 -5.13
CA VAL A 278 -0.62 -18.87 -4.65
C VAL A 278 -1.58 -17.71 -4.35
N ALA A 279 -2.65 -17.58 -5.14
CA ALA A 279 -3.69 -16.58 -4.94
C ALA A 279 -4.41 -16.70 -3.58
N ASP A 280 -4.59 -17.93 -3.07
CA ASP A 280 -5.22 -18.14 -1.77
C ASP A 280 -4.36 -17.58 -0.63
N TYR A 281 -3.03 -17.76 -0.71
CA TYR A 281 -2.10 -17.20 0.29
C TYR A 281 -1.98 -15.68 0.22
N ILE A 282 -2.09 -15.11 -0.97
CA ILE A 282 -2.09 -13.65 -1.15
C ILE A 282 -3.35 -13.03 -0.55
N GLU A 283 -4.49 -13.72 -0.65
CA GLU A 283 -5.76 -13.22 -0.08
C GLU A 283 -5.81 -13.37 1.45
N ILE A 284 -5.10 -14.37 2.01
CA ILE A 284 -4.98 -14.55 3.46
C ILE A 284 -4.05 -13.49 4.08
N ALA A 285 -2.99 -13.09 3.36
CA ALA A 285 -1.99 -12.14 3.85
C ALA A 285 -2.43 -10.68 3.74
#